data_8f450b93fd5d6bfe73e58ec47d2ca3c0
#
_entry.id   8f450b93fd5d6bfe73e58ec47d2ca3c0
#
_cell.length_a   1.000
_cell.length_b   1.000
_cell.length_c   1.000
_cell.angle_alpha   90.00
_cell.angle_beta   90.00
_cell.angle_gamma   90.00
#
_symmetry.space_group_name_H-M   'P 1'
#
loop_
_entity.id
_entity.type
_entity.pdbx_description
1 polymer ?
#
loop_
_entity_poly.entity_id
_entity_poly.type
_entity_poly.pdbx_seq_one_letter_code
_entity_poly.pdbx_strand_id
1 'polypeptide(L)'
;INMATSHLSLIIPVYNRPNEVEELLDSLTRQSETNFEVVIVEDGSKETCQHVVEAFKDKLDVSYSYIPNGGPGNARNYGAKQSKGDYLIVLDSDCILPPDYIKSVNKELKETGADAFGGPDKASDSFTDVQKAINYSMTSFFTTGGIRGGKKKMDKFYPRSFNMGIRKSTYEALGGFSPMRFGEDIEFQYPPIQERQQSMPVSLGLGISQETYGLAQVLPPGL
;
A
#
# COMPACT_ATOMS: atom_id res chain seq x y z
N ILE A 1 -11.44 26.28 -2.80
CA ILE A 1 -12.13 25.12 -3.39
C ILE A 1 -12.17 24.07 -2.27
N ASN A 2 -13.40 23.78 -1.78
CA ASN A 2 -13.60 22.76 -0.74
C ASN A 2 -13.40 21.39 -1.43
N MET A 3 -12.19 20.81 -1.35
CA MET A 3 -11.99 19.46 -1.84
C MET A 3 -12.69 18.51 -0.86
N ALA A 4 -13.67 17.77 -1.37
CA ALA A 4 -14.32 16.71 -0.62
C ALA A 4 -13.24 15.73 -0.12
N THR A 5 -13.43 15.17 1.07
CA THR A 5 -12.56 14.13 1.60
C THR A 5 -12.61 12.95 0.63
N SER A 6 -11.44 12.55 0.11
CA SER A 6 -11.37 11.39 -0.81
C SER A 6 -11.85 10.13 -0.10
N HIS A 7 -12.64 9.31 -0.77
CA HIS A 7 -12.95 7.97 -0.27
C HIS A 7 -11.80 7.03 -0.62
N LEU A 8 -11.18 6.44 0.40
CA LEU A 8 -9.98 5.62 0.23
C LEU A 8 -10.36 4.14 0.08
N SER A 9 -9.75 3.45 -0.87
CA SER A 9 -9.85 2.00 -1.02
C SER A 9 -8.50 1.36 -0.73
N LEU A 10 -8.43 0.55 0.33
CA LEU A 10 -7.25 -0.21 0.73
C LEU A 10 -7.25 -1.54 -0.02
N ILE A 11 -6.32 -1.74 -0.95
CA ILE A 11 -6.21 -2.94 -1.78
C ILE A 11 -5.16 -3.87 -1.19
N ILE A 12 -5.56 -5.06 -0.78
CA ILE A 12 -4.72 -6.01 -0.04
C ILE A 12 -4.71 -7.35 -0.78
N PRO A 13 -3.66 -7.64 -1.56
CA PRO A 13 -3.45 -8.97 -2.13
C PRO A 13 -3.01 -9.94 -1.04
N VAL A 14 -3.58 -11.15 -1.02
CA VAL A 14 -3.29 -12.18 -0.02
C VAL A 14 -2.93 -13.50 -0.67
N TYR A 15 -1.91 -14.17 -0.13
CA TYR A 15 -1.57 -15.54 -0.52
C TYR A 15 -1.08 -16.35 0.68
N ASN A 16 -1.92 -17.28 1.19
CA ASN A 16 -1.63 -18.17 2.34
C ASN A 16 -1.21 -17.44 3.62
N ARG A 17 -1.90 -16.34 4.01
CA ARG A 17 -1.53 -15.49 5.16
C ARG A 17 -2.75 -15.06 5.99
N PRO A 18 -3.58 -15.99 6.51
CA PRO A 18 -4.78 -15.62 7.26
C PRO A 18 -4.47 -14.89 8.57
N ASN A 19 -3.38 -15.24 9.27
CA ASN A 19 -3.02 -14.63 10.56
C ASN A 19 -2.57 -13.17 10.39
N GLU A 20 -1.76 -12.91 9.37
CA GLU A 20 -1.29 -11.54 9.07
C GLU A 20 -2.46 -10.65 8.64
N VAL A 21 -3.42 -11.20 7.88
CA VAL A 21 -4.67 -10.49 7.53
C VAL A 21 -5.47 -10.14 8.79
N GLU A 22 -5.56 -11.03 9.78
CA GLU A 22 -6.24 -10.75 11.03
C GLU A 22 -5.61 -9.57 11.78
N GLU A 23 -4.28 -9.55 11.90
CA GLU A 23 -3.54 -8.45 12.56
C GLU A 23 -3.70 -7.12 11.80
N LEU A 24 -3.66 -7.15 10.46
CA LEU A 24 -3.90 -5.98 9.63
C LEU A 24 -5.32 -5.44 9.84
N LEU A 25 -6.36 -6.29 9.71
CA LEU A 25 -7.76 -5.89 9.90
C LEU A 25 -8.02 -5.37 11.33
N ASP A 26 -7.42 -5.98 12.34
CA ASP A 26 -7.51 -5.48 13.72
C ASP A 26 -6.88 -4.08 13.85
N SER A 27 -5.75 -3.82 13.20
CA SER A 27 -5.14 -2.48 13.16
C SER A 27 -6.03 -1.45 12.47
N LEU A 28 -6.79 -1.87 11.45
CA LEU A 28 -7.73 -1.02 10.73
C LEU A 28 -8.97 -0.68 11.55
N THR A 29 -9.41 -1.54 12.47
CA THR A 29 -10.51 -1.22 13.39
C THR A 29 -10.17 -0.10 14.38
N ARG A 30 -8.88 0.18 14.59
CA ARG A 30 -8.38 1.21 15.50
C ARG A 30 -8.07 2.54 14.83
N GLN A 31 -8.41 2.71 13.54
CA GLN A 31 -8.20 3.97 12.84
C GLN A 31 -9.08 5.09 13.41
N SER A 32 -8.50 6.28 13.56
CA SER A 32 -9.21 7.48 14.05
C SER A 32 -10.19 8.05 13.03
N GLU A 33 -10.02 7.75 11.75
CA GLU A 33 -10.97 8.06 10.67
C GLU A 33 -11.41 6.78 9.97
N THR A 34 -12.73 6.66 9.69
CA THR A 34 -13.37 5.44 9.18
C THR A 34 -13.88 5.56 7.75
N ASN A 35 -13.61 6.68 7.05
CA ASN A 35 -14.06 6.87 5.67
C ASN A 35 -13.13 6.15 4.67
N PHE A 36 -13.13 4.83 4.73
CA PHE A 36 -12.40 3.96 3.81
C PHE A 36 -13.09 2.60 3.67
N GLU A 37 -12.81 1.91 2.58
CA GLU A 37 -13.14 0.49 2.40
C GLU A 37 -11.87 -0.36 2.33
N VAL A 38 -12.03 -1.65 2.60
CA VAL A 38 -10.96 -2.66 2.50
C VAL A 38 -11.34 -3.70 1.45
N VAL A 39 -10.46 -3.90 0.47
CA VAL A 39 -10.67 -4.86 -0.62
C VAL A 39 -9.61 -5.95 -0.51
N ILE A 40 -9.99 -7.10 0.06
CA ILE A 40 -9.14 -8.29 0.18
C ILE A 40 -9.27 -9.12 -1.09
N VAL A 41 -8.13 -9.41 -1.72
CA VAL A 41 -8.07 -10.29 -2.90
C VAL A 41 -7.16 -11.47 -2.63
N GLU A 42 -7.75 -12.63 -2.46
CA GLU A 42 -7.07 -13.91 -2.26
C GLU A 42 -6.58 -14.46 -3.60
N ASP A 43 -5.26 -14.55 -3.79
CA ASP A 43 -4.61 -14.95 -5.05
C ASP A 43 -4.31 -16.45 -5.08
N GLY A 44 -5.37 -17.29 -5.04
CA GLY A 44 -5.25 -18.74 -5.19
C GLY A 44 -4.66 -19.44 -3.97
N SER A 45 -4.86 -18.93 -2.76
CA SER A 45 -4.41 -19.56 -1.52
C SER A 45 -5.01 -20.94 -1.30
N LYS A 46 -4.24 -21.83 -0.68
CA LYS A 46 -4.75 -23.09 -0.13
C LYS A 46 -5.36 -22.87 1.24
N GLU A 47 -4.74 -22.04 2.04
CA GLU A 47 -5.24 -21.58 3.33
C GLU A 47 -5.79 -20.16 3.15
N THR A 48 -7.11 -20.06 3.14
CA THR A 48 -7.80 -18.79 2.84
C THR A 48 -8.05 -17.97 4.10
N CYS A 49 -8.10 -16.64 3.94
CA CYS A 49 -8.44 -15.72 5.02
C CYS A 49 -9.95 -15.37 5.04
N GLN A 50 -10.82 -16.05 4.29
CA GLN A 50 -12.23 -15.72 4.20
C GLN A 50 -12.91 -15.68 5.58
N HIS A 51 -12.65 -16.67 6.45
CA HIS A 51 -13.22 -16.74 7.80
C HIS A 51 -12.78 -15.56 8.67
N VAL A 52 -11.54 -15.07 8.49
CA VAL A 52 -11.05 -13.88 9.17
C VAL A 52 -11.83 -12.67 8.69
N VAL A 53 -11.95 -12.47 7.38
CA VAL A 53 -12.68 -11.31 6.82
C VAL A 53 -14.13 -11.27 7.31
N GLU A 54 -14.82 -12.43 7.36
CA GLU A 54 -16.20 -12.53 7.87
C GLU A 54 -16.33 -12.01 9.31
N ALA A 55 -15.32 -12.25 10.16
CA ALA A 55 -15.33 -11.80 11.57
C ALA A 55 -15.19 -10.26 11.72
N PHE A 56 -14.78 -9.56 10.67
CA PHE A 56 -14.59 -8.09 10.69
C PHE A 56 -15.66 -7.32 9.94
N LYS A 57 -16.60 -7.97 9.24
CA LYS A 57 -17.65 -7.29 8.43
C LYS A 57 -18.54 -6.34 9.23
N ASP A 58 -18.78 -6.62 10.51
CA ASP A 58 -19.57 -5.74 11.37
C ASP A 58 -18.78 -4.50 11.86
N LYS A 59 -17.46 -4.50 11.69
CA LYS A 59 -16.56 -3.44 12.17
C LYS A 59 -15.96 -2.60 11.05
N LEU A 60 -15.83 -3.16 9.84
CA LEU A 60 -15.16 -2.55 8.68
C LEU A 60 -16.03 -2.73 7.43
N ASP A 61 -16.03 -1.73 6.54
CA ASP A 61 -16.49 -1.93 5.15
C ASP A 61 -15.43 -2.76 4.41
N VAL A 62 -15.49 -4.08 4.57
CA VAL A 62 -14.53 -5.03 4.01
C VAL A 62 -15.20 -5.96 3.01
N SER A 63 -14.60 -6.10 1.85
CA SER A 63 -14.97 -7.04 0.80
C SER A 63 -13.89 -8.11 0.60
N TYR A 64 -14.31 -9.30 0.21
CA TYR A 64 -13.44 -10.44 -0.05
C TYR A 64 -13.72 -11.01 -1.43
N SER A 65 -12.65 -11.30 -2.18
CA SER A 65 -12.71 -12.00 -3.47
C SER A 65 -11.62 -13.05 -3.52
N TYR A 66 -11.93 -14.23 -4.08
CA TYR A 66 -10.98 -15.28 -4.38
C TYR A 66 -10.77 -15.35 -5.89
N ILE A 67 -9.53 -15.30 -6.35
CA ILE A 67 -9.17 -15.43 -7.76
C ILE A 67 -8.15 -16.57 -7.95
N PRO A 68 -8.05 -17.19 -9.13
CA PRO A 68 -6.96 -18.11 -9.45
C PRO A 68 -5.60 -17.42 -9.31
N ASN A 69 -4.58 -18.13 -8.82
CA ASN A 69 -3.24 -17.57 -8.63
C ASN A 69 -2.68 -17.00 -9.94
N GLY A 70 -2.48 -15.68 -9.93
CA GLY A 70 -1.95 -14.91 -11.06
C GLY A 70 -0.84 -13.95 -10.65
N GLY A 71 -0.44 -13.97 -9.38
CA GLY A 71 0.57 -13.10 -8.81
C GLY A 71 0.01 -11.79 -8.24
N PRO A 72 0.80 -11.09 -7.40
CA PRO A 72 0.34 -9.93 -6.65
C PRO A 72 -0.13 -8.78 -7.53
N GLY A 73 0.49 -8.52 -8.66
CA GLY A 73 0.06 -7.50 -9.62
C GLY A 73 -1.35 -7.75 -10.15
N ASN A 74 -1.67 -9.02 -10.48
CA ASN A 74 -3.02 -9.41 -10.92
C ASN A 74 -4.05 -9.22 -9.81
N ALA A 75 -3.73 -9.62 -8.58
CA ALA A 75 -4.61 -9.42 -7.43
C ALA A 75 -4.85 -7.93 -7.12
N ARG A 76 -3.82 -7.09 -7.21
CA ARG A 76 -3.94 -5.63 -7.06
C ARG A 76 -4.82 -5.02 -8.13
N ASN A 77 -4.64 -5.41 -9.41
CA ASN A 77 -5.48 -4.96 -10.53
C ASN A 77 -6.95 -5.36 -10.33
N TYR A 78 -7.18 -6.59 -9.89
CA TYR A 78 -8.52 -7.06 -9.59
C TYR A 78 -9.16 -6.23 -8.46
N GLY A 79 -8.43 -6.01 -7.35
CA GLY A 79 -8.90 -5.20 -6.23
C GLY A 79 -9.19 -3.75 -6.64
N ALA A 80 -8.31 -3.13 -7.43
CA ALA A 80 -8.52 -1.78 -7.95
C ALA A 80 -9.81 -1.67 -8.79
N LYS A 81 -10.11 -2.70 -9.58
CA LYS A 81 -11.34 -2.76 -10.38
C LYS A 81 -12.61 -2.90 -9.52
N GLN A 82 -12.54 -3.62 -8.39
CA GLN A 82 -13.66 -3.80 -7.48
C GLN A 82 -13.87 -2.60 -6.53
N SER A 83 -12.85 -1.78 -6.33
CA SER A 83 -12.87 -0.64 -5.40
C SER A 83 -13.88 0.42 -5.80
N LYS A 84 -14.49 1.08 -4.80
CA LYS A 84 -15.47 2.16 -4.95
C LYS A 84 -14.86 3.54 -4.75
N GLY A 85 -13.70 3.60 -4.05
CA GLY A 85 -13.02 4.85 -3.75
C GLY A 85 -12.37 5.50 -4.96
N ASP A 86 -12.14 6.79 -4.87
CA ASP A 86 -11.46 7.61 -5.87
C ASP A 86 -9.94 7.64 -5.67
N TYR A 87 -9.45 7.09 -4.55
CA TYR A 87 -8.03 6.96 -4.23
C TYR A 87 -7.71 5.56 -3.71
N LEU A 88 -6.75 4.91 -4.35
CA LEU A 88 -6.31 3.54 -4.04
C LEU A 88 -5.08 3.59 -3.14
N ILE A 89 -5.06 2.77 -2.10
CA ILE A 89 -3.88 2.51 -1.28
C ILE A 89 -3.58 1.03 -1.35
N VAL A 90 -2.43 0.69 -1.91
CA VAL A 90 -1.96 -0.70 -2.00
C VAL A 90 -1.13 -1.01 -0.76
N LEU A 91 -1.51 -2.07 -0.05
CA LEU A 91 -0.83 -2.55 1.15
C LEU A 91 -0.53 -4.04 1.02
N ASP A 92 0.59 -4.49 1.57
CA ASP A 92 0.82 -5.92 1.74
C ASP A 92 0.07 -6.46 2.97
N SER A 93 -0.28 -7.74 2.95
CA SER A 93 -1.09 -8.38 4.00
C SER A 93 -0.41 -8.46 5.37
N ASP A 94 0.92 -8.29 5.42
CA ASP A 94 1.75 -8.34 6.63
C ASP A 94 2.04 -6.95 7.24
N CYS A 95 1.22 -5.96 6.92
CA CYS A 95 1.33 -4.61 7.48
C CYS A 95 0.47 -4.45 8.74
N ILE A 96 0.95 -3.65 9.70
CA ILE A 96 0.16 -3.11 10.82
C ILE A 96 0.15 -1.59 10.68
N LEU A 97 -1.04 -1.00 10.64
CA LEU A 97 -1.18 0.45 10.45
C LEU A 97 -1.33 1.18 11.79
N PRO A 98 -0.63 2.31 11.98
CA PRO A 98 -0.81 3.14 13.16
C PRO A 98 -2.21 3.78 13.18
N PRO A 99 -2.76 4.13 14.38
CA PRO A 99 -4.15 4.59 14.53
C PRO A 99 -4.54 5.84 13.72
N ASP A 100 -3.58 6.70 13.39
CA ASP A 100 -3.82 7.94 12.63
C ASP A 100 -3.38 7.82 11.16
N TYR A 101 -3.18 6.61 10.64
CA TYR A 101 -2.72 6.43 9.26
C TYR A 101 -3.70 7.02 8.24
N ILE A 102 -4.97 6.66 8.30
CA ILE A 102 -6.02 7.16 7.37
C ILE A 102 -6.17 8.68 7.48
N LYS A 103 -6.20 9.22 8.69
CA LYS A 103 -6.25 10.66 8.95
C LYS A 103 -5.06 11.41 8.35
N SER A 104 -3.87 10.84 8.48
CA SER A 104 -2.65 11.43 7.94
C SER A 104 -2.64 11.42 6.41
N VAL A 105 -3.10 10.31 5.79
CA VAL A 105 -3.30 10.23 4.34
C VAL A 105 -4.27 11.31 3.86
N ASN A 106 -5.43 11.40 4.48
CA ASN A 106 -6.45 12.38 4.10
C ASN A 106 -5.94 13.83 4.23
N LYS A 107 -5.21 14.13 5.30
CA LYS A 107 -4.60 15.44 5.50
C LYS A 107 -3.62 15.77 4.38
N GLU A 108 -2.70 14.87 4.08
CA GLU A 108 -1.68 15.09 3.06
C GLU A 108 -2.27 15.23 1.65
N LEU A 109 -3.24 14.38 1.28
CA LEU A 109 -3.93 14.48 0.01
C LEU A 109 -4.67 15.81 -0.13
N LYS A 110 -5.26 16.32 0.95
CA LYS A 110 -5.94 17.60 0.98
C LYS A 110 -4.96 18.78 0.85
N GLU A 111 -3.77 18.67 1.44
CA GLU A 111 -2.77 19.74 1.42
C GLU A 111 -1.99 19.78 0.11
N THR A 112 -1.65 18.62 -0.46
CA THR A 112 -0.81 18.52 -1.65
C THR A 112 -1.58 18.37 -2.95
N GLY A 113 -2.78 17.78 -2.92
CA GLY A 113 -3.52 17.38 -4.12
C GLY A 113 -2.80 16.31 -4.94
N ALA A 114 -1.86 15.57 -4.36
CA ALA A 114 -1.01 14.62 -5.07
C ALA A 114 -1.83 13.52 -5.75
N ASP A 115 -1.42 13.13 -6.95
CA ASP A 115 -2.03 12.01 -7.69
C ASP A 115 -1.47 10.67 -7.24
N ALA A 116 -0.26 10.63 -6.71
CA ALA A 116 0.36 9.45 -6.15
C ALA A 116 1.33 9.78 -5.02
N PHE A 117 1.48 8.86 -4.07
CA PHE A 117 2.48 8.92 -3.02
C PHE A 117 3.02 7.53 -2.68
N GLY A 118 4.16 7.47 -2.00
CA GLY A 118 4.66 6.26 -1.33
C GLY A 118 4.99 6.58 0.12
N GLY A 119 4.55 5.72 1.01
CA GLY A 119 4.84 5.83 2.43
C GLY A 119 6.16 5.17 2.82
N PRO A 120 6.81 5.63 3.90
CA PRO A 120 7.93 4.93 4.51
C PRO A 120 7.46 3.66 5.21
N ASP A 121 8.35 2.67 5.28
CA ASP A 121 8.19 1.45 6.07
C ASP A 121 9.14 1.43 7.26
N LYS A 122 8.76 0.72 8.31
CA LYS A 122 9.60 0.43 9.47
C LYS A 122 9.42 -1.05 9.86
N ALA A 123 10.53 -1.71 10.19
CA ALA A 123 10.47 -3.03 10.81
C ALA A 123 9.70 -2.97 12.13
N SER A 124 8.87 -3.97 12.42
CA SER A 124 8.20 -4.10 13.71
C SER A 124 9.22 -4.18 14.85
N ASP A 125 8.87 -3.62 16.00
CA ASP A 125 9.69 -3.72 17.22
C ASP A 125 9.80 -5.19 17.70
N SER A 126 8.88 -6.06 17.28
CA SER A 126 8.90 -7.51 17.52
C SER A 126 9.91 -8.28 16.66
N PHE A 127 10.55 -7.64 15.68
CA PHE A 127 11.57 -8.30 14.86
C PHE A 127 12.75 -8.78 15.68
N THR A 128 13.25 -9.98 15.36
CA THR A 128 14.51 -10.49 15.90
C THR A 128 15.67 -9.60 15.45
N ASP A 129 16.82 -9.69 16.15
CA ASP A 129 17.99 -8.89 15.79
C ASP A 129 18.48 -9.20 14.36
N VAL A 130 18.32 -10.45 13.89
CA VAL A 130 18.63 -10.83 12.50
C VAL A 130 17.69 -10.14 11.52
N GLN A 131 16.38 -10.10 11.79
CA GLN A 131 15.39 -9.42 10.95
C GLN A 131 15.62 -7.91 10.94
N LYS A 132 15.97 -7.32 12.10
CA LYS A 132 16.37 -5.90 12.19
C LYS A 132 17.62 -5.61 11.38
N ALA A 133 18.62 -6.50 11.42
CA ALA A 133 19.84 -6.36 10.62
C ALA A 133 19.58 -6.46 9.12
N ILE A 134 18.71 -7.39 8.69
CA ILE A 134 18.28 -7.51 7.30
C ILE A 134 17.55 -6.23 6.87
N ASN A 135 16.58 -5.75 7.66
CA ASN A 135 15.89 -4.50 7.37
C ASN A 135 16.85 -3.32 7.28
N TYR A 136 17.81 -3.21 8.23
CA TYR A 136 18.86 -2.19 8.19
C TYR A 136 19.69 -2.27 6.90
N SER A 137 20.11 -3.48 6.48
CA SER A 137 20.85 -3.65 5.23
C SER A 137 20.03 -3.25 4.00
N MET A 138 18.71 -3.52 4.00
CA MET A 138 17.80 -3.16 2.91
C MET A 138 17.45 -1.66 2.86
N THR A 139 17.61 -0.93 3.96
CA THR A 139 17.27 0.50 4.08
C THR A 139 18.51 1.40 4.22
N SER A 140 19.69 0.82 4.44
CA SER A 140 20.95 1.56 4.63
C SER A 140 21.38 2.31 3.36
N PHE A 141 21.90 3.52 3.55
CA PHE A 141 22.47 4.33 2.49
C PHE A 141 23.60 3.60 1.72
N PHE A 142 24.43 2.81 2.43
CA PHE A 142 25.55 2.10 1.82
C PHE A 142 25.14 0.95 0.90
N THR A 143 24.02 0.30 1.17
CA THR A 143 23.54 -0.84 0.39
C THR A 143 22.58 -0.44 -0.72
N THR A 144 21.88 0.68 -0.56
CA THR A 144 20.81 1.14 -1.47
C THR A 144 21.12 2.48 -2.14
N GLY A 145 22.35 3.03 -1.95
CA GLY A 145 22.73 4.32 -2.51
C GLY A 145 21.87 5.49 -2.01
N GLY A 146 21.24 5.35 -0.83
CA GLY A 146 20.31 6.35 -0.27
C GLY A 146 18.91 6.31 -0.86
N ILE A 147 18.60 5.33 -1.72
CA ILE A 147 17.29 5.16 -2.35
C ILE A 147 16.23 4.73 -1.31
N ARG A 148 16.67 4.05 -0.24
CA ARG A 148 15.81 3.52 0.81
C ARG A 148 16.15 4.19 2.15
N GLY A 149 15.24 5.00 2.69
CA GLY A 149 15.38 5.58 4.04
C GLY A 149 16.25 6.84 4.18
N GLY A 150 16.72 7.45 3.11
CA GLY A 150 17.53 8.67 3.15
C GLY A 150 16.73 9.97 3.20
N LYS A 151 17.18 10.94 4.02
CA LYS A 151 16.60 12.30 4.14
C LYS A 151 16.93 13.24 2.96
N LYS A 152 17.60 12.79 1.89
CA LYS A 152 17.94 13.63 0.74
C LYS A 152 16.79 13.66 -0.25
N LYS A 153 16.39 14.86 -0.70
CA LYS A 153 15.56 15.07 -1.88
C LYS A 153 16.19 14.32 -3.05
N MET A 154 15.50 13.30 -3.55
CA MET A 154 15.85 12.66 -4.81
C MET A 154 15.07 13.33 -5.93
N ASP A 155 15.72 13.57 -7.06
CA ASP A 155 15.09 14.11 -8.28
C ASP A 155 14.05 13.13 -8.87
N LYS A 156 14.02 11.86 -8.39
CA LYS A 156 13.06 10.82 -8.79
C LYS A 156 12.66 9.99 -7.57
N PHE A 157 11.37 9.98 -7.27
CA PHE A 157 10.75 9.19 -6.22
C PHE A 157 10.03 8.00 -6.85
N TYR A 158 10.27 6.80 -6.30
CA TYR A 158 9.63 5.56 -6.73
C TYR A 158 8.86 4.97 -5.54
N PRO A 159 7.53 5.18 -5.48
CA PRO A 159 6.70 4.53 -4.45
C PRO A 159 6.77 3.01 -4.62
N ARG A 160 6.82 2.28 -3.51
CA ARG A 160 6.80 0.82 -3.51
C ARG A 160 5.38 0.31 -3.43
N SER A 161 5.15 -0.88 -3.97
CA SER A 161 3.82 -1.49 -4.03
C SER A 161 3.19 -1.81 -2.67
N PHE A 162 3.97 -1.92 -1.60
CA PHE A 162 3.45 -2.32 -0.29
C PHE A 162 2.90 -1.16 0.58
N ASN A 163 3.13 0.08 0.21
CA ASN A 163 2.56 1.26 0.86
C ASN A 163 2.52 2.41 -0.16
N MET A 164 1.75 2.19 -1.20
CA MET A 164 1.60 3.13 -2.32
C MET A 164 0.17 3.61 -2.39
N GLY A 165 0.00 4.93 -2.43
CA GLY A 165 -1.28 5.55 -2.73
C GLY A 165 -1.30 6.16 -4.12
N ILE A 166 -2.40 6.03 -4.84
CA ILE A 166 -2.58 6.58 -6.18
C ILE A 166 -4.06 6.89 -6.45
N ARG A 167 -4.32 8.03 -7.10
CA ARG A 167 -5.66 8.36 -7.58
C ARG A 167 -6.14 7.30 -8.57
N LYS A 168 -7.36 6.79 -8.40
CA LYS A 168 -7.90 5.71 -9.21
C LYS A 168 -7.88 6.04 -10.71
N SER A 169 -8.27 7.24 -11.09
CA SER A 169 -8.22 7.67 -12.50
C SER A 169 -6.81 7.68 -13.08
N THR A 170 -5.80 8.06 -12.28
CA THR A 170 -4.38 7.99 -12.67
C THR A 170 -3.92 6.54 -12.82
N TYR A 171 -4.30 5.67 -11.87
CA TYR A 171 -4.01 4.24 -11.94
C TYR A 171 -4.57 3.60 -13.22
N GLU A 172 -5.83 3.87 -13.53
CA GLU A 172 -6.51 3.38 -14.74
C GLU A 172 -5.85 3.91 -16.02
N ALA A 173 -5.50 5.21 -16.04
CA ALA A 173 -4.80 5.82 -17.17
C ALA A 173 -3.40 5.24 -17.41
N LEU A 174 -2.72 4.76 -16.36
CA LEU A 174 -1.42 4.07 -16.44
C LEU A 174 -1.57 2.61 -16.89
N GLY A 175 -2.79 2.03 -16.87
CA GLY A 175 -3.06 0.66 -17.26
C GLY A 175 -2.90 -0.38 -16.14
N GLY A 176 -2.72 0.08 -14.89
CA GLY A 176 -2.53 -0.80 -13.73
C GLY A 176 -1.16 -1.47 -13.68
N PHE A 177 -1.00 -2.45 -12.79
CA PHE A 177 0.21 -3.27 -12.70
C PHE A 177 0.36 -4.19 -13.90
N SER A 178 1.60 -4.37 -14.35
CA SER A 178 1.91 -5.37 -15.38
C SER A 178 1.58 -6.80 -14.90
N PRO A 179 1.23 -7.72 -15.82
CA PRO A 179 1.00 -9.12 -15.50
C PRO A 179 2.28 -9.91 -15.14
N MET A 180 3.39 -9.24 -14.90
CA MET A 180 4.65 -9.88 -14.47
C MET A 180 4.51 -10.44 -13.05
N ARG A 181 5.14 -11.60 -12.82
CA ARG A 181 5.09 -12.29 -11.53
C ARG A 181 6.05 -11.70 -10.49
N PHE A 182 7.11 -11.03 -10.94
CA PHE A 182 8.13 -10.37 -10.11
C PHE A 182 8.55 -9.06 -10.76
N GLY A 183 8.68 -8.02 -9.94
CA GLY A 183 9.12 -6.69 -10.40
C GLY A 183 8.03 -5.87 -11.08
N GLU A 184 6.77 -6.25 -10.92
CA GLU A 184 5.60 -5.54 -11.45
C GLU A 184 5.46 -4.11 -10.88
N ASP A 185 5.99 -3.89 -9.69
CA ASP A 185 6.04 -2.58 -9.05
C ASP A 185 7.09 -1.66 -9.72
N ILE A 186 8.20 -2.22 -10.15
CA ILE A 186 9.24 -1.49 -10.88
C ILE A 186 8.72 -1.12 -12.29
N GLU A 187 8.06 -2.05 -12.97
CA GLU A 187 7.52 -1.79 -14.30
C GLU A 187 6.33 -0.83 -14.27
N PHE A 188 5.49 -0.88 -13.25
CA PHE A 188 4.42 0.08 -13.06
C PHE A 188 4.95 1.53 -12.97
N GLN A 189 6.15 1.71 -12.43
CA GLN A 189 6.79 3.01 -12.22
C GLN A 189 7.73 3.43 -13.37
N TYR A 190 8.27 2.48 -14.12
CA TYR A 190 9.18 2.65 -15.26
C TYR A 190 8.55 2.03 -16.50
N PRO A 191 8.57 2.53 -17.60
CA PRO A 191 8.58 3.80 -18.25
C PRO A 191 7.25 4.57 -18.26
N PRO A 192 6.06 4.00 -17.84
CA PRO A 192 4.78 4.67 -18.03
C PRO A 192 4.70 6.06 -17.37
N ILE A 193 5.30 6.20 -16.18
CA ILE A 193 5.31 7.50 -15.49
C ILE A 193 6.25 8.48 -16.20
N GLN A 194 7.40 8.05 -16.73
CA GLN A 194 8.34 8.95 -17.40
C GLN A 194 7.86 9.40 -18.77
N GLU A 195 7.27 8.51 -19.56
CA GLU A 195 6.75 8.86 -20.89
C GLU A 195 5.49 9.71 -20.80
N ARG A 196 4.65 9.49 -19.78
CA ARG A 196 3.41 10.22 -19.58
C ARG A 196 3.54 11.50 -18.76
N GLN A 197 4.60 11.71 -17.99
CA GLN A 197 4.92 13.03 -17.41
C GLN A 197 5.09 14.11 -18.50
N GLN A 198 5.40 13.72 -19.73
CA GLN A 198 5.43 14.63 -20.87
C GLN A 198 4.04 14.89 -21.48
N SER A 199 3.08 13.98 -21.29
CA SER A 199 1.74 14.07 -21.90
C SER A 199 0.60 14.30 -20.89
N MET A 200 0.78 13.93 -19.61
CA MET A 200 -0.12 14.23 -18.50
C MET A 200 0.71 14.57 -17.26
N PRO A 201 0.63 15.81 -16.73
CA PRO A 201 1.33 16.15 -15.50
C PRO A 201 0.74 15.38 -14.32
N VAL A 202 1.39 14.28 -13.92
CA VAL A 202 1.08 13.56 -12.68
C VAL A 202 1.77 14.28 -11.55
N SER A 203 1.03 14.83 -10.61
CA SER A 203 1.56 15.42 -9.40
C SER A 203 2.00 14.31 -8.46
N LEU A 204 3.31 14.08 -8.36
CA LEU A 204 3.89 13.16 -7.39
C LEU A 204 4.05 13.88 -6.05
N GLY A 205 3.32 13.44 -5.02
CA GLY A 205 3.58 13.82 -3.63
C GLY A 205 4.95 13.27 -3.22
N LEU A 206 5.88 14.16 -2.90
CA LEU A 206 7.14 13.79 -2.25
C LEU A 206 6.80 13.06 -0.95
N GLY A 207 7.42 11.92 -0.72
CA GLY A 207 7.18 10.99 0.37
C GLY A 207 6.77 11.67 1.68
N ILE A 208 5.65 11.27 2.19
CA ILE A 208 5.06 11.80 3.41
C ILE A 208 6.05 11.62 4.55
N SER A 209 6.32 12.67 5.31
CA SER A 209 7.37 12.68 6.32
C SER A 209 7.12 11.62 7.39
N GLN A 210 8.19 11.00 7.90
CA GLN A 210 8.16 10.01 8.98
C GLN A 210 7.42 10.52 10.24
N GLU A 211 7.39 11.82 10.45
CA GLU A 211 6.74 12.47 11.60
C GLU A 211 5.22 12.53 11.46
N THR A 212 4.70 12.55 10.22
CA THR A 212 3.26 12.67 9.94
C THR A 212 2.55 11.31 9.88
N TYR A 213 3.28 10.27 9.53
CA TYR A 213 2.70 8.94 9.26
C TYR A 213 3.09 7.93 10.30
N GLY A 214 3.23 7.92 11.40
CA GLY A 214 3.54 6.68 12.16
C GLY A 214 3.76 5.52 11.16
N LEU A 215 4.93 4.95 11.14
CA LEU A 215 5.35 4.00 10.10
C LEU A 215 4.44 2.77 10.07
N ALA A 216 3.93 2.37 8.91
CA ALA A 216 3.34 1.04 8.75
C ALA A 216 4.40 0.00 9.15
N GLN A 217 4.07 -0.86 10.10
CA GLN A 217 4.98 -1.91 10.56
C GLN A 217 4.77 -3.15 9.72
N VAL A 218 5.84 -3.69 9.15
CA VAL A 218 5.82 -4.97 8.44
C VAL A 218 6.02 -6.08 9.46
N LEU A 219 5.12 -7.07 9.46
CA LEU A 219 5.21 -8.23 10.34
C LEU A 219 6.37 -9.16 9.93
N PRO A 220 6.99 -9.88 10.87
CA PRO A 220 7.92 -10.93 10.52
C PRO A 220 7.18 -12.04 9.74
N PRO A 221 7.83 -12.68 8.74
CA PRO A 221 7.25 -13.84 8.10
C PRO A 221 6.93 -14.90 9.15
N GLY A 222 5.71 -15.45 9.08
CA GLY A 222 5.21 -16.44 10.06
C GLY A 222 6.21 -17.59 10.27
N LEU A 223 6.35 -18.02 11.51
CA LEU A 223 7.10 -19.19 11.94
C LEU A 223 6.43 -20.46 11.45
#